data_011d9387e23e25350ad73403d6dfd4ee
#
_entry.id   011d9387e23e25350ad73403d6dfd4ee
#
_cell.length_a   1.000
_cell.length_b   1.000
_cell.length_c   1.000
_cell.angle_alpha   90.00
_cell.angle_beta   90.00
_cell.angle_gamma   90.00
#
_symmetry.space_group_name_H-M   'P 1'
#
loop_
_entity.id
_entity.type
_entity.pdbx_description
1 polymer ?
#
loop_
_entity_poly.entity_id
_entity_poly.type
_entity_poly.pdbx_seq_one_letter_code
_entity_poly.pdbx_strand_id
1 'polypeptide(L)'
;MLRKFHEAKINKHSDVMLWGSGTPMREFLFVDDMAEAVVYALENQLPEHLYNVGSGKDITIKELAETIQKVTGHKGNIVWDAEKPDGTPRKLMDVSKMKNVGWSYTTELEEGIEKTYAWFLENIENFKEVKLG
;
A
#
# COMPACT_ATOMS: atom_id res chain seq x y z
N MET A 1 7.74 -1.93 3.74
CA MET A 1 7.75 -3.29 3.11
C MET A 1 8.50 -3.25 1.79
N LEU A 2 8.14 -2.43 0.81
CA LEU A 2 8.77 -2.34 -0.53
C LEU A 2 10.30 -2.18 -0.46
N ARG A 3 10.84 -1.26 0.36
CA ARG A 3 12.28 -1.08 0.58
C ARG A 3 12.98 -2.37 1.05
N LYS A 4 12.37 -3.15 1.97
CA LYS A 4 12.95 -4.43 2.43
C LYS A 4 13.15 -5.43 1.30
N PHE A 5 12.15 -5.57 0.41
CA PHE A 5 12.26 -6.47 -0.75
C PHE A 5 13.30 -5.98 -1.75
N HIS A 6 13.37 -4.66 -1.98
CA HIS A 6 14.39 -4.06 -2.84
C HIS A 6 15.81 -4.34 -2.30
N GLU A 7 16.05 -4.03 -1.01
CA GLU A 7 17.35 -4.27 -0.37
C GLU A 7 17.74 -5.75 -0.36
N ALA A 8 16.79 -6.63 -0.08
CA ALA A 8 17.02 -8.08 -0.13
C ALA A 8 17.40 -8.54 -1.55
N LYS A 9 16.74 -8.02 -2.58
CA LYS A 9 17.09 -8.31 -3.98
C LYS A 9 18.51 -7.86 -4.31
N ILE A 10 18.89 -6.61 -4.00
CA ILE A 10 20.21 -6.07 -4.32
C ILE A 10 21.31 -6.82 -3.57
N ASN A 11 21.11 -7.07 -2.29
CA ASN A 11 22.07 -7.75 -1.43
C ASN A 11 22.04 -9.28 -1.57
N LYS A 12 21.20 -9.82 -2.47
CA LYS A 12 21.03 -11.27 -2.70
C LYS A 12 20.68 -12.06 -1.44
N HIS A 13 19.91 -11.45 -0.53
CA HIS A 13 19.40 -12.15 0.65
C HIS A 13 18.36 -13.18 0.23
N SER A 14 18.42 -14.38 0.85
CA SER A 14 17.46 -15.46 0.60
C SER A 14 16.07 -15.16 1.15
N ASP A 15 15.99 -14.37 2.24
CA ASP A 15 14.77 -14.21 3.00
C ASP A 15 14.46 -12.74 3.28
N VAL A 16 13.16 -12.42 3.26
CA VAL A 16 12.62 -11.14 3.76
C VAL A 16 11.76 -11.43 4.98
N MET A 17 12.23 -10.99 6.15
CA MET A 17 11.48 -11.14 7.40
C MET A 17 10.44 -10.03 7.55
N LEU A 18 9.19 -10.41 7.75
CA LEU A 18 8.05 -9.54 8.03
C LEU A 18 7.43 -9.89 9.39
N TRP A 19 6.90 -8.89 10.06
CA TRP A 19 6.30 -9.06 11.39
C TRP A 19 4.87 -9.58 11.32
N GLY A 20 4.49 -10.39 12.33
CA GLY A 20 3.15 -10.94 12.49
C GLY A 20 2.89 -12.16 11.63
N SER A 21 1.63 -12.51 11.47
CA SER A 21 1.18 -13.68 10.71
C SER A 21 0.93 -13.38 9.21
N GLY A 22 0.80 -12.11 8.84
CA GLY A 22 0.37 -11.70 7.50
C GLY A 22 -1.15 -11.82 7.26
N THR A 23 -1.92 -12.28 8.24
CA THR A 23 -3.38 -12.47 8.10
C THR A 23 -4.22 -11.20 8.19
N PRO A 24 -3.82 -10.11 8.92
CA PRO A 24 -4.62 -8.90 8.98
C PRO A 24 -4.89 -8.31 7.58
N MET A 25 -6.13 -7.83 7.42
CA MET A 25 -6.58 -7.24 6.16
C MET A 25 -6.50 -5.72 6.20
N ARG A 26 -6.03 -5.12 5.10
CA ARG A 26 -5.89 -3.66 4.94
C ARG A 26 -6.31 -3.23 3.55
N GLU A 27 -6.83 -2.03 3.51
CA GLU A 27 -7.13 -1.30 2.29
C GLU A 27 -5.93 -0.44 1.90
N PHE A 28 -5.66 -0.38 0.60
CA PHE A 28 -4.59 0.43 0.01
C PHE A 28 -5.15 1.27 -1.13
N LEU A 29 -4.74 2.52 -1.18
CA LEU A 29 -5.09 3.46 -2.23
C LEU A 29 -3.80 4.07 -2.80
N PHE A 30 -3.72 4.18 -4.13
CA PHE A 30 -2.59 4.84 -4.77
C PHE A 30 -2.60 6.35 -4.47
N VAL A 31 -1.43 6.94 -4.31
CA VAL A 31 -1.31 8.33 -3.82
C VAL A 31 -1.92 9.34 -4.79
N ASP A 32 -1.81 9.11 -6.10
CA ASP A 32 -2.38 10.03 -7.10
C ASP A 32 -3.91 9.96 -7.11
N ASP A 33 -4.50 8.77 -6.95
CA ASP A 33 -5.95 8.63 -6.76
C ASP A 33 -6.45 9.41 -5.51
N MET A 34 -5.65 9.37 -4.41
CA MET A 34 -5.97 10.19 -3.23
C MET A 34 -5.90 11.69 -3.54
N ALA A 35 -4.87 12.13 -4.29
CA ALA A 35 -4.75 13.53 -4.69
C ALA A 35 -5.90 13.96 -5.59
N GLU A 36 -6.28 13.13 -6.56
CA GLU A 36 -7.45 13.36 -7.42
C GLU A 36 -8.75 13.46 -6.63
N ALA A 37 -8.95 12.60 -5.61
CA ALA A 37 -10.12 12.70 -4.73
C ALA A 37 -10.20 14.05 -4.01
N VAL A 38 -9.07 14.57 -3.56
CA VAL A 38 -9.01 15.90 -2.91
C VAL A 38 -9.37 17.01 -3.91
N VAL A 39 -8.79 16.97 -5.12
CA VAL A 39 -9.13 17.94 -6.18
C VAL A 39 -10.60 17.84 -6.54
N TYR A 40 -11.12 16.63 -6.73
CA TYR A 40 -12.54 16.39 -7.00
C TYR A 40 -13.44 17.02 -5.93
N ALA A 41 -13.09 16.83 -4.65
CA ALA A 41 -13.86 17.41 -3.55
C ALA A 41 -13.83 18.93 -3.50
N LEU A 42 -12.72 19.56 -3.96
CA LEU A 42 -12.58 21.01 -4.04
C LEU A 42 -13.37 21.62 -5.22
N GLU A 43 -13.43 20.93 -6.34
CA GLU A 43 -14.08 21.40 -7.57
C GLU A 43 -15.59 21.13 -7.60
N ASN A 44 -16.08 20.22 -6.76
CA ASN A 44 -17.49 19.83 -6.72
C ASN A 44 -18.12 20.21 -5.38
N GLN A 45 -19.36 20.68 -5.42
CA GLN A 45 -20.14 20.93 -4.20
C GLN A 45 -20.65 19.61 -3.64
N LEU A 46 -19.88 19.03 -2.71
CA LEU A 46 -20.25 17.79 -2.05
C LEU A 46 -21.38 18.05 -1.03
N PRO A 47 -22.49 17.29 -1.07
CA PRO A 47 -23.67 17.56 -0.22
C PRO A 47 -23.47 17.25 1.26
N GLU A 48 -22.45 16.49 1.64
CA GLU A 48 -22.17 16.11 3.02
C GLU A 48 -20.82 16.65 3.51
N HIS A 49 -20.61 16.62 4.84
CA HIS A 49 -19.40 17.19 5.45
C HIS A 49 -18.28 16.17 5.65
N LEU A 50 -18.57 14.85 5.51
CA LEU A 50 -17.60 13.79 5.75
C LEU A 50 -17.72 12.68 4.70
N TYR A 51 -16.59 12.41 4.05
CA TYR A 51 -16.43 11.36 3.07
C TYR A 51 -15.21 10.51 3.39
N ASN A 52 -15.38 9.18 3.33
CA ASN A 52 -14.24 8.28 3.32
C ASN A 52 -13.70 8.16 1.89
N VAL A 53 -12.39 8.27 1.74
CA VAL A 53 -11.69 8.10 0.47
C VAL A 53 -10.84 6.83 0.53
N GLY A 54 -11.08 5.89 -0.37
CA GLY A 54 -10.40 4.61 -0.40
C GLY A 54 -10.79 3.81 -1.64
N SER A 55 -10.24 2.60 -1.76
CA SER A 55 -10.57 1.68 -2.83
C SER A 55 -11.87 0.90 -2.56
N GLY A 56 -12.25 0.74 -1.30
CA GLY A 56 -13.35 -0.13 -0.86
C GLY A 56 -13.03 -1.63 -1.01
N LYS A 57 -11.74 -1.97 -1.23
CA LYS A 57 -11.23 -3.34 -1.30
C LYS A 57 -10.09 -3.52 -0.33
N ASP A 58 -10.10 -4.59 0.43
CA ASP A 58 -9.00 -4.96 1.31
C ASP A 58 -8.37 -6.29 0.91
N ILE A 59 -7.12 -6.45 1.26
CA ILE A 59 -6.34 -7.67 1.06
C ILE A 59 -5.56 -7.98 2.33
N THR A 60 -5.11 -9.21 2.47
CA THR A 60 -4.22 -9.59 3.56
C THR A 60 -2.83 -8.94 3.40
N ILE A 61 -2.13 -8.74 4.51
CA ILE A 61 -0.73 -8.29 4.49
C ILE A 61 0.15 -9.31 3.76
N LYS A 62 -0.23 -10.59 3.79
CA LYS A 62 0.45 -11.65 3.03
C LYS A 62 0.32 -11.42 1.52
N GLU A 63 -0.89 -11.21 0.99
CA GLU A 63 -1.13 -10.92 -0.44
C GLU A 63 -0.40 -9.65 -0.88
N LEU A 64 -0.38 -8.61 -0.03
CA LEU A 64 0.41 -7.41 -0.29
C LEU A 64 1.89 -7.73 -0.41
N ALA A 65 2.44 -8.52 0.52
CA ALA A 65 3.86 -8.90 0.51
C ALA A 65 4.23 -9.71 -0.75
N GLU A 66 3.38 -10.65 -1.16
CA GLU A 66 3.54 -11.45 -2.38
C GLU A 66 3.50 -10.56 -3.64
N THR A 67 2.59 -9.59 -3.69
CA THR A 67 2.51 -8.62 -4.79
C THR A 67 3.77 -7.75 -4.86
N ILE A 68 4.25 -7.24 -3.72
CA ILE A 68 5.49 -6.46 -3.67
C ILE A 68 6.70 -7.30 -4.06
N GLN A 69 6.76 -8.57 -3.63
CA GLN A 69 7.82 -9.50 -4.02
C GLN A 69 7.85 -9.70 -5.55
N LYS A 70 6.67 -9.90 -6.16
CA LYS A 70 6.51 -10.02 -7.61
C LYS A 70 7.01 -8.77 -8.33
N VAL A 71 6.55 -7.59 -7.94
CA VAL A 71 6.89 -6.30 -8.56
C VAL A 71 8.38 -5.98 -8.41
N THR A 72 8.96 -6.20 -7.23
CA THR A 72 10.39 -5.96 -7.01
C THR A 72 11.28 -6.99 -7.71
N GLY A 73 10.74 -8.18 -8.02
CA GLY A 73 11.48 -9.29 -8.61
C GLY A 73 12.43 -9.99 -7.64
N HIS A 74 12.20 -9.90 -6.32
CA HIS A 74 12.93 -10.69 -5.33
C HIS A 74 12.54 -12.17 -5.44
N LYS A 75 13.54 -13.05 -5.45
CA LYS A 75 13.34 -14.52 -5.69
C LYS A 75 13.45 -15.38 -4.44
N GLY A 76 13.68 -14.77 -3.27
CA GLY A 76 13.81 -15.50 -2.02
C GLY A 76 12.48 -15.80 -1.33
N ASN A 77 12.53 -16.09 -0.04
CA ASN A 77 11.35 -16.44 0.75
C ASN A 77 10.81 -15.24 1.53
N ILE A 78 9.51 -15.27 1.83
CA ILE A 78 8.89 -14.41 2.82
C ILE A 78 8.80 -15.19 4.12
N VAL A 79 9.44 -14.70 5.17
CA VAL A 79 9.46 -15.31 6.50
C VAL A 79 8.65 -14.44 7.46
N TRP A 80 7.70 -15.04 8.17
CA TRP A 80 6.85 -14.34 9.13
C TRP A 80 7.37 -14.53 10.56
N ASP A 81 7.61 -13.42 11.26
CA ASP A 81 7.96 -13.40 12.67
C ASP A 81 6.67 -13.37 13.52
N ALA A 82 6.17 -14.57 13.86
CA ALA A 82 4.95 -14.74 14.64
C ALA A 82 5.09 -14.31 16.12
N GLU A 83 6.30 -14.01 16.60
CA GLU A 83 6.50 -13.46 17.95
C GLU A 83 6.07 -11.98 18.03
N LYS A 84 6.00 -11.30 16.87
CA LYS A 84 5.49 -9.95 16.77
C LYS A 84 3.97 -9.96 16.67
N PRO A 85 3.28 -9.10 17.44
CA PRO A 85 1.82 -9.08 17.45
C PRO A 85 1.27 -8.62 16.09
N ASP A 86 0.17 -9.24 15.69
CA ASP A 86 -0.66 -8.71 14.61
C ASP A 86 -1.38 -7.44 15.08
N GLY A 87 -1.62 -6.54 14.16
CA GLY A 87 -2.51 -5.40 14.39
C GLY A 87 -3.99 -5.79 14.34
N THR A 88 -4.88 -4.80 14.34
CA THR A 88 -6.34 -5.00 14.17
C THR A 88 -6.62 -5.95 13.00
N PRO A 89 -7.47 -6.99 13.15
CA PRO A 89 -7.70 -8.01 12.14
C PRO A 89 -8.14 -7.46 10.78
N ARG A 90 -9.00 -6.44 10.77
CA ARG A 90 -9.50 -5.82 9.53
C ARG A 90 -9.69 -4.32 9.69
N LYS A 91 -9.32 -3.56 8.66
CA LYS A 91 -9.63 -2.13 8.50
C LYS A 91 -10.04 -1.89 7.06
N LEU A 92 -11.32 -1.63 6.84
CA LEU A 92 -11.91 -1.31 5.54
C LEU A 92 -12.86 -0.14 5.74
N MET A 93 -12.79 0.85 4.86
CA MET A 93 -13.69 2.00 4.88
C MET A 93 -14.92 1.74 4.02
N ASP A 94 -16.07 2.28 4.44
CA ASP A 94 -17.22 2.43 3.56
C ASP A 94 -17.02 3.66 2.67
N VAL A 95 -16.79 3.42 1.39
CA VAL A 95 -16.53 4.45 0.38
C VAL A 95 -17.77 4.78 -0.47
N SER A 96 -18.94 4.28 -0.09
CA SER A 96 -20.19 4.39 -0.87
C SER A 96 -20.57 5.85 -1.13
N LYS A 97 -20.40 6.74 -0.15
CA LYS A 97 -20.71 8.17 -0.30
C LYS A 97 -19.89 8.82 -1.41
N MET A 98 -18.58 8.52 -1.48
CA MET A 98 -17.69 9.09 -2.49
C MET A 98 -18.05 8.56 -3.89
N LYS A 99 -18.37 7.27 -3.99
CA LYS A 99 -18.89 6.68 -5.24
C LYS A 99 -20.20 7.30 -5.70
N ASN A 100 -21.12 7.54 -4.76
CA ASN A 100 -22.45 8.11 -5.08
C ASN A 100 -22.36 9.55 -5.61
N VAL A 101 -21.34 10.31 -5.23
CA VAL A 101 -21.09 11.65 -5.78
C VAL A 101 -20.23 11.64 -7.05
N GLY A 102 -19.87 10.45 -7.57
CA GLY A 102 -19.24 10.31 -8.88
C GLY A 102 -17.75 10.06 -8.89
N TRP A 103 -17.09 9.96 -7.73
CA TRP A 103 -15.67 9.65 -7.67
C TRP A 103 -15.39 8.19 -7.27
N SER A 104 -14.43 7.58 -7.93
CA SER A 104 -13.86 6.29 -7.53
C SER A 104 -12.39 6.23 -7.96
N TYR A 105 -11.59 5.43 -7.24
CA TYR A 105 -10.20 5.20 -7.61
C TYR A 105 -10.09 4.54 -9.01
N THR A 106 -8.96 4.75 -9.68
CA THR A 106 -8.70 4.26 -11.03
C THR A 106 -7.50 3.31 -11.10
N THR A 107 -6.58 3.39 -10.14
CA THR A 107 -5.33 2.62 -10.15
C THR A 107 -5.48 1.35 -9.29
N GLU A 108 -5.44 0.18 -9.91
CA GLU A 108 -5.45 -1.10 -9.19
C GLU A 108 -4.15 -1.30 -8.39
N LEU A 109 -4.20 -2.16 -7.36
CA LEU A 109 -3.12 -2.29 -6.37
C LEU A 109 -1.76 -2.63 -6.97
N GLU A 110 -1.69 -3.62 -7.85
CA GLU A 110 -0.43 -4.04 -8.46
C GLU A 110 0.19 -2.90 -9.29
N GLU A 111 -0.61 -2.23 -10.11
CA GLU A 111 -0.18 -1.07 -10.89
C GLU A 111 0.31 0.07 -9.99
N GLY A 112 -0.41 0.37 -8.90
CA GLY A 112 0.01 1.38 -7.93
C GLY A 112 1.34 1.05 -7.25
N ILE A 113 1.58 -0.25 -6.96
CA ILE A 113 2.86 -0.72 -6.41
C ILE A 113 3.97 -0.60 -7.45
N GLU A 114 3.72 -0.93 -8.74
CA GLU A 114 4.69 -0.78 -9.83
C GLU A 114 5.11 0.69 -10.00
N LYS A 115 4.16 1.60 -10.08
CA LYS A 115 4.41 3.05 -10.16
C LYS A 115 5.20 3.56 -8.95
N THR A 116 4.80 3.14 -7.75
CA THR A 116 5.50 3.49 -6.51
C THR A 116 6.93 2.96 -6.50
N TYR A 117 7.15 1.74 -7.00
CA TYR A 117 8.50 1.16 -7.07
C TYR A 117 9.38 1.85 -8.11
N ALA A 118 8.83 2.20 -9.27
CA ALA A 118 9.56 2.98 -10.27
C ALA A 118 10.02 4.33 -9.69
N TRP A 119 9.11 5.07 -9.06
CA TRP A 119 9.44 6.32 -8.37
C TRP A 119 10.49 6.13 -7.26
N PHE A 120 10.38 5.04 -6.49
CA PHE A 120 11.37 4.71 -5.45
C PHE A 120 12.77 4.54 -6.05
N LEU A 121 12.90 3.84 -7.19
CA LEU A 121 14.20 3.61 -7.84
C LEU A 121 14.82 4.91 -8.36
N GLU A 122 14.01 5.82 -8.90
CA GLU A 122 14.46 7.12 -9.39
C GLU A 122 14.93 8.07 -8.27
N ASN A 123 14.36 7.91 -7.07
CA ASN A 123 14.58 8.82 -5.95
C ASN A 123 15.36 8.21 -4.78
N ILE A 124 15.93 7.02 -4.94
CA ILE A 124 16.54 6.27 -3.86
C ILE A 124 17.67 7.04 -3.14
N GLU A 125 18.42 7.86 -3.85
CA GLU A 125 19.51 8.68 -3.29
C GLU A 125 19.00 9.90 -2.51
N ASN A 126 17.76 10.31 -2.74
CA ASN A 126 17.13 11.48 -2.12
C ASN A 126 16.26 11.13 -0.90
N PHE A 127 16.16 9.85 -0.56
CA PHE A 127 15.40 9.44 0.61
C PHE A 127 16.04 9.96 1.89
N LYS A 128 15.34 10.83 2.60
CA LYS A 128 15.67 11.13 3.99
C LYS A 128 15.60 9.81 4.77
N GLU A 129 16.72 9.40 5.39
CA GLU A 129 16.70 8.27 6.31
C GLU A 129 15.66 8.53 7.41
N VAL A 130 14.54 7.81 7.35
CA VAL A 130 13.67 7.68 8.51
C VAL A 130 14.43 6.76 9.46
N LYS A 131 15.15 7.33 10.42
CA LYS A 131 15.71 6.57 11.54
C LYS A 131 14.49 6.00 12.30
N LEU A 132 14.19 4.75 12.06
CA LEU A 132 13.29 3.99 12.90
C LEU A 132 14.04 3.81 14.23
N GLY A 133 13.58 4.56 15.24
CA GLY A 133 14.07 4.44 16.62
C GLY A 133 13.69 3.09 17.23
#